data_54dbcab779ea4c04718dcf4855682f28
#
_entry.id   54dbcab779ea4c04718dcf4855682f28
#
_cell.length_a   1.000
_cell.length_b   1.000
_cell.length_c   1.000
_cell.angle_alpha   90.00
_cell.angle_beta   90.00
_cell.angle_gamma   90.00
#
_symmetry.space_group_name_H-M   'P 1'
#
loop_
_entity.id
_entity.type
_entity.pdbx_description
1 polymer ?
#
loop_
_entity_poly.entity_id
_entity_poly.type
_entity_poly.pdbx_seq_one_letter_code
_entity_poly.pdbx_strand_id
1 'polypeptide(L)'
;RDLIGREVIHGHSLQMGDINRDGHLDILIDAMAKWREKEAGPDHPQATAWILYGDGQGNFRKTELAVGQGWHEARLADLDGDGDLDILNKPYTWDTPRVDVWLNKRKK
;
A
#
# COMPACT_ATOMS: atom_id res chain seq x y z
N ARG A 1 5.86 -11.32 -16.16
CA ARG A 1 6.89 -11.23 -15.12
C ARG A 1 6.24 -11.11 -13.75
N ASP A 2 6.72 -11.88 -12.80
CA ASP A 2 6.21 -11.90 -11.44
C ASP A 2 7.06 -10.96 -10.58
N LEU A 3 6.50 -9.81 -10.20
CA LEU A 3 7.22 -8.78 -9.46
C LEU A 3 7.23 -9.01 -7.94
N ILE A 4 6.23 -9.67 -7.43
CA ILE A 4 6.02 -9.80 -5.99
C ILE A 4 5.80 -11.24 -5.55
N GLY A 5 5.88 -12.19 -6.48
CA GLY A 5 5.69 -13.61 -6.19
C GLY A 5 4.30 -13.88 -5.62
N ARG A 6 4.26 -14.76 -4.63
CA ARG A 6 3.00 -15.15 -3.96
C ARG A 6 2.80 -14.45 -2.61
N GLU A 7 3.52 -13.38 -2.37
CA GLU A 7 3.49 -12.69 -1.07
C GLU A 7 2.23 -11.86 -0.87
N VAL A 8 1.60 -11.42 -1.96
CA VAL A 8 0.35 -10.66 -1.86
C VAL A 8 -0.83 -11.62 -1.94
N ILE A 9 -1.44 -11.85 -0.80
CA ILE A 9 -2.63 -12.67 -0.66
C ILE A 9 -3.82 -11.71 -0.58
N HIS A 10 -4.84 -11.93 -1.42
CA HIS A 10 -5.98 -11.02 -1.51
C HIS A 10 -5.54 -9.58 -1.77
N GLY A 11 -4.70 -9.38 -2.79
CA GLY A 11 -4.35 -8.05 -3.27
C GLY A 11 -5.62 -7.30 -3.62
N HIS A 12 -5.82 -6.12 -3.03
CA HIS A 12 -7.10 -5.46 -3.10
C HIS A 12 -7.04 -4.09 -3.73
N SER A 13 -5.98 -3.35 -3.49
CA SER A 13 -5.84 -2.00 -4.01
C SER A 13 -4.49 -1.84 -4.70
N LEU A 14 -4.48 -1.08 -5.78
CA LEU A 14 -3.27 -0.79 -6.55
C LEU A 14 -3.32 0.65 -7.02
N GLN A 15 -2.25 1.40 -6.76
CA GLN A 15 -2.08 2.77 -7.20
C GLN A 15 -0.70 2.94 -7.83
N MET A 16 -0.59 3.80 -8.83
CA MET A 16 0.69 4.10 -9.47
C MET A 16 0.96 5.61 -9.39
N GLY A 17 2.19 5.96 -9.13
CA GLY A 17 2.63 7.35 -9.07
C GLY A 17 4.12 7.41 -8.78
N ASP A 18 4.72 8.59 -8.94
CA ASP A 18 6.12 8.81 -8.59
C ASP A 18 6.22 9.21 -7.12
N ILE A 19 6.34 8.20 -6.26
CA ILE A 19 6.23 8.39 -4.80
C ILE A 19 7.50 9.05 -4.24
N ASN A 20 8.67 8.72 -4.77
CA ASN A 20 9.94 9.26 -4.29
C ASN A 20 10.47 10.44 -5.15
N ARG A 21 9.72 10.86 -6.16
CA ARG A 21 10.05 11.99 -7.04
C ARG A 21 11.37 11.83 -7.78
N ASP A 22 11.64 10.61 -8.26
CA ASP A 22 12.82 10.33 -9.08
C ASP A 22 12.54 10.36 -10.59
N GLY A 23 11.30 10.66 -10.98
CA GLY A 23 10.87 10.70 -12.37
C GLY A 23 10.38 9.37 -12.92
N HIS A 24 10.35 8.32 -12.11
CA HIS A 24 9.88 6.99 -12.52
C HIS A 24 8.63 6.60 -11.75
N LEU A 25 7.77 5.80 -12.39
CA LEU A 25 6.55 5.32 -11.74
C LEU A 25 6.86 4.23 -10.72
N ASP A 26 6.24 4.38 -9.57
CA ASP A 26 6.24 3.39 -8.50
C ASP A 26 4.84 2.77 -8.37
N ILE A 27 4.75 1.65 -7.67
CA ILE A 27 3.49 0.95 -7.47
C ILE A 27 3.25 0.79 -5.97
N LEU A 28 2.08 1.24 -5.53
CA LEU A 28 1.55 0.91 -4.21
C LEU A 28 0.58 -0.23 -4.37
N ILE A 29 0.82 -1.32 -3.67
CA ILE A 29 -0.06 -2.49 -3.67
C ILE A 29 -0.22 -3.01 -2.25
N ASP A 30 -1.39 -3.52 -1.94
CA ASP A 30 -1.68 -4.01 -0.60
C ASP A 30 -2.48 -5.30 -0.62
N ALA A 31 -2.45 -5.98 0.51
CA ALA A 31 -3.24 -7.17 0.78
C ALA A 31 -4.29 -6.83 1.84
N MET A 32 -5.49 -7.32 1.63
CA MET A 32 -6.59 -7.18 2.58
C MET A 32 -6.46 -8.21 3.70
N ALA A 33 -6.60 -7.78 4.94
CA ALA A 33 -6.48 -8.70 6.08
C ALA A 33 -7.78 -9.46 6.34
N LYS A 34 -8.91 -8.79 6.24
CA LYS A 34 -10.22 -9.37 6.50
C LYS A 34 -10.79 -9.94 5.22
N TRP A 35 -10.80 -11.24 5.07
CA TRP A 35 -11.26 -11.87 3.84
C TRP A 35 -12.51 -12.74 4.01
N ARG A 36 -13.01 -12.90 5.24
CA ARG A 36 -14.21 -13.71 5.52
C ARG A 36 -15.23 -12.86 6.22
N GLU A 37 -16.27 -12.50 5.50
CA GLU A 37 -17.31 -11.61 6.05
C GLU A 37 -18.23 -12.33 7.04
N LYS A 38 -18.36 -13.65 6.92
CA LYS A 38 -19.34 -14.43 7.66
C LYS A 38 -18.77 -15.21 8.85
N GLU A 39 -17.45 -15.25 9.00
CA GLU A 39 -16.82 -15.97 10.08
C GLU A 39 -16.05 -15.02 10.97
N ALA A 40 -16.29 -15.09 12.28
CA ALA A 40 -15.49 -14.40 13.28
C ALA A 40 -14.15 -15.12 13.45
N GLY A 41 -13.37 -15.16 12.38
CA GLY A 41 -12.03 -15.75 12.40
C GLY A 41 -10.96 -14.67 12.58
N PRO A 42 -9.73 -15.04 12.88
CA PRO A 42 -8.65 -14.08 12.96
C PRO A 42 -8.39 -13.47 11.57
N ASP A 43 -8.14 -12.17 11.55
CA ASP A 43 -7.69 -11.49 10.36
C ASP A 43 -6.33 -12.04 9.92
N HIS A 44 -5.98 -11.82 8.64
CA HIS A 44 -4.68 -12.22 8.12
C HIS A 44 -3.59 -11.31 8.73
N PRO A 45 -2.82 -11.79 9.72
CA PRO A 45 -1.89 -10.92 10.46
C PRO A 45 -0.66 -10.52 9.65
N GLN A 46 -0.44 -11.15 8.50
CA GLN A 46 0.69 -10.86 7.62
C GLN A 46 0.28 -10.05 6.39
N ALA A 47 -0.95 -9.55 6.36
CA ALA A 47 -1.39 -8.69 5.27
C ALA A 47 -0.51 -7.45 5.19
N THR A 48 0.13 -7.24 4.05
CA THR A 48 1.19 -6.25 3.91
C THR A 48 0.84 -5.25 2.81
N ALA A 49 1.16 -3.99 3.06
CA ALA A 49 1.18 -2.94 2.04
C ALA A 49 2.62 -2.75 1.58
N TRP A 50 2.83 -2.73 0.28
CA TRP A 50 4.15 -2.65 -0.35
C TRP A 50 4.24 -1.43 -1.24
N ILE A 51 5.42 -0.82 -1.28
CA ILE A 51 5.79 0.09 -2.36
C ILE A 51 6.86 -0.59 -3.21
N LEU A 52 6.63 -0.63 -4.52
CA LEU A 52 7.59 -1.10 -5.48
C LEU A 52 8.16 0.11 -6.21
N TYR A 53 9.38 0.49 -5.87
CA TYR A 53 10.07 1.62 -6.49
C TYR A 53 10.64 1.22 -7.84
N GLY A 54 10.19 1.90 -8.90
CA GLY A 54 10.60 1.62 -10.27
C GLY A 54 11.83 2.40 -10.71
N ASP A 55 12.59 1.80 -11.63
CA ASP A 55 13.77 2.45 -12.24
C ASP A 55 13.50 2.99 -13.66
N GLY A 56 12.26 2.88 -14.12
CA GLY A 56 11.89 3.28 -15.48
C GLY A 56 12.24 2.27 -16.56
N GLN A 57 12.84 1.13 -16.21
CA GLN A 57 13.26 0.08 -17.14
C GLN A 57 12.56 -1.26 -16.87
N GLY A 58 11.52 -1.25 -16.04
CA GLY A 58 10.78 -2.46 -15.68
C GLY A 58 11.34 -3.21 -14.49
N ASN A 59 12.31 -2.65 -13.77
CA ASN A 59 12.83 -3.22 -12.55
C ASN A 59 12.24 -2.49 -11.35
N PHE A 60 11.91 -3.23 -10.30
CA PHE A 60 11.26 -2.69 -9.13
C PHE A 60 11.93 -3.17 -7.85
N ARG A 61 12.12 -2.27 -6.91
CA ARG A 61 12.60 -2.58 -5.56
C ARG A 61 11.43 -2.59 -4.60
N LYS A 62 11.16 -3.74 -4.02
CA LYS A 62 10.02 -3.94 -3.11
C LYS A 62 10.37 -3.47 -1.70
N THR A 63 9.50 -2.67 -1.10
CA THR A 63 9.66 -2.15 0.26
C THR A 63 8.36 -2.36 1.03
N GLU A 64 8.44 -2.95 2.22
CA GLU A 64 7.30 -3.06 3.12
C GLU A 64 6.96 -1.69 3.70
N LEU A 65 5.70 -1.29 3.59
CA LEU A 65 5.22 -0.06 4.20
C LEU A 65 4.51 -0.32 5.53
N ALA A 66 3.65 -1.33 5.56
CA ALA A 66 2.89 -1.68 6.76
C ALA A 66 2.53 -3.16 6.74
N VAL A 67 2.48 -3.79 7.91
CA VAL A 67 2.11 -5.19 8.07
C VAL A 67 0.97 -5.28 9.10
N GLY A 68 0.01 -6.14 8.83
CA GLY A 68 -1.06 -6.48 9.76
C GLY A 68 -2.29 -5.60 9.72
N GLN A 69 -2.28 -4.50 8.97
CA GLN A 69 -3.44 -3.60 8.89
C GLN A 69 -4.44 -4.02 7.82
N GLY A 70 -3.97 -4.65 6.75
CA GLY A 70 -4.81 -5.11 5.66
C GLY A 70 -5.63 -3.98 5.04
N TRP A 71 -5.11 -3.33 4.04
CA TRP A 71 -5.77 -2.17 3.45
C TRP A 71 -6.85 -2.60 2.46
N HIS A 72 -8.03 -2.05 2.60
CA HIS A 72 -9.14 -2.28 1.67
C HIS A 72 -9.02 -1.39 0.45
N GLU A 73 -8.66 -0.15 0.66
CA GLU A 73 -8.55 0.82 -0.41
C GLU A 73 -7.50 1.86 -0.06
N ALA A 74 -6.64 2.15 -1.02
CA ALA A 74 -5.61 3.16 -0.88
C ALA A 74 -5.62 4.09 -2.08
N ARG A 75 -5.27 5.35 -1.86
CA ARG A 75 -5.16 6.38 -2.89
C ARG A 75 -3.88 7.18 -2.68
N LEU A 76 -3.26 7.56 -3.78
CA LEU A 76 -2.11 8.47 -3.78
C LEU A 76 -2.60 9.87 -4.14
N ALA A 77 -2.24 10.84 -3.32
CA ALA A 77 -2.53 12.25 -3.57
C ALA A 77 -1.61 13.12 -2.71
N ASP A 78 -1.39 14.35 -3.14
CA ASP A 78 -0.67 15.32 -2.31
C ASP A 78 -1.66 15.93 -1.32
N LEU A 79 -1.73 15.36 -0.12
CA LEU A 79 -2.75 15.71 0.86
C LEU A 79 -2.41 16.95 1.69
N ASP A 80 -1.12 17.29 1.83
CA ASP A 80 -0.69 18.44 2.60
C ASP A 80 -0.13 19.60 1.74
N GLY A 81 -0.13 19.44 0.42
CA GLY A 81 0.26 20.50 -0.49
C GLY A 81 1.76 20.74 -0.62
N ASP A 82 2.60 19.78 -0.23
CA ASP A 82 4.05 19.92 -0.28
C ASP A 82 4.69 19.43 -1.58
N GLY A 83 3.89 18.91 -2.52
CA GLY A 83 4.36 18.40 -3.80
C GLY A 83 4.72 16.91 -3.80
N ASP A 84 4.73 16.26 -2.65
CA ASP A 84 5.00 14.83 -2.54
C ASP A 84 3.68 14.05 -2.44
N LEU A 85 3.63 12.86 -3.04
CA LEU A 85 2.46 12.01 -2.94
C LEU A 85 2.38 11.37 -1.56
N ASP A 86 1.23 11.54 -0.93
CA ASP A 86 0.88 10.92 0.33
C ASP A 86 -0.09 9.77 0.09
N ILE A 87 -0.39 9.00 1.12
CA ILE A 87 -1.29 7.87 1.03
C ILE A 87 -2.49 8.10 1.92
N LEU A 88 -3.68 7.99 1.34
CA LEU A 88 -4.93 7.87 2.06
C LEU A 88 -5.35 6.42 2.00
N ASN A 89 -5.51 5.75 3.14
CA ASN A 89 -5.90 4.35 3.14
C ASN A 89 -6.99 4.02 4.14
N LYS A 90 -7.73 2.98 3.79
CA LYS A 90 -8.73 2.38 4.67
C LYS A 90 -8.19 1.04 5.15
N PRO A 91 -7.67 0.94 6.38
CA PRO A 91 -7.34 -0.35 6.96
C PRO A 91 -8.58 -1.24 7.02
N TYR A 92 -8.40 -2.54 6.84
CA TYR A 92 -9.51 -3.46 6.79
C TYR A 92 -9.25 -4.69 7.65
N THR A 93 -9.34 -4.48 8.94
CA THR A 93 -9.35 -5.52 9.96
C THR A 93 -10.61 -5.35 10.79
N TRP A 94 -10.84 -6.26 11.72
CA TRP A 94 -11.98 -6.14 12.64
C TRP A 94 -11.85 -4.94 13.59
N ASP A 95 -10.62 -4.49 13.83
CA ASP A 95 -10.30 -3.47 14.84
C ASP A 95 -9.98 -2.09 14.25
N THR A 96 -10.22 -1.88 12.94
CA THR A 96 -9.81 -0.63 12.29
C THR A 96 -10.97 0.10 11.58
N PRO A 97 -12.03 0.53 12.29
CA PRO A 97 -13.09 1.33 11.67
C PRO A 97 -12.65 2.80 11.52
N ARG A 98 -11.59 3.02 10.72
CA ARG A 98 -10.98 4.34 10.57
C ARG A 98 -10.43 4.53 9.16
N VAL A 99 -10.06 5.75 8.84
CA VAL A 99 -9.29 6.11 7.64
C VAL A 99 -7.96 6.69 8.11
N ASP A 100 -6.86 6.22 7.54
CA ASP A 100 -5.52 6.67 7.89
C ASP A 100 -4.93 7.54 6.78
N VAL A 101 -4.13 8.52 7.19
CA VAL A 101 -3.34 9.37 6.29
C VAL A 101 -1.88 9.12 6.59
N TRP A 102 -1.11 8.80 5.55
CA TRP A 102 0.33 8.58 5.63
C TRP A 102 1.02 9.71 4.87
N LEU A 103 1.57 10.67 5.59
CA LEU A 103 2.27 11.79 4.97
C LEU A 103 3.68 11.39 4.57
N ASN A 104 4.03 11.70 3.34
CA ASN A 104 5.38 11.45 2.82
C ASN A 104 6.29 12.59 3.29
N LYS A 105 7.15 12.29 4.25
CA LYS A 105 8.11 13.25 4.82
C LYS A 105 9.49 13.03 4.20
N ARG A 106 9.57 13.18 2.91
CA ARG A 106 10.84 13.03 2.19
C ARG A 106 11.86 14.05 2.71
N LYS A 107 13.06 13.55 2.95
CA LYS A 107 14.18 14.46 3.30
C LYS A 107 14.56 15.29 2.10
N LYS A 108 14.61 16.58 2.29
CA LYS A 108 15.04 17.53 1.26
C LYS A 108 16.48 17.96 1.50
#